data_39257399314074b230a429daa49ec4bf
#
_entry.id   39257399314074b230a429daa49ec4bf
#
_cell.length_a   1.000
_cell.length_b   1.000
_cell.length_c   1.000
_cell.angle_alpha   90.00
_cell.angle_beta   90.00
_cell.angle_gamma   90.00
#
_symmetry.space_group_name_H-M   'P 1'
#
loop_
_entity.id
_entity.type
_entity.pdbx_description
1 polymer ?
#
loop_
_entity_poly.entity_id
_entity_poly.type
_entity_poly.pdbx_seq_one_letter_code
_entity_poly.pdbx_strand_id
1 'polypeptide(L)'
;MSAFEMLNYVNPMSLMDSCVSWMGFNTIHTFLNLKMERNMSNNFTALFHACGSSLMALSYLSTQNDQTYYILKKFSTGYFLYDTYHTAKYIKQPLSYMYIYHHLATTYYIHQNPKIYKTGQIMFFAELSNIPSYFVYYYLKNSK
;
A
#
# COMPACT_ATOMS: atom_id res chain seq x y z
N MET A 1 25.73 -0.48 10.16
CA MET A 1 25.23 -1.43 9.16
C MET A 1 25.51 -0.83 7.78
N SER A 2 26.32 -1.49 6.98
CA SER A 2 26.66 -0.98 5.64
C SER A 2 25.49 -1.19 4.67
N ALA A 3 25.44 -0.41 3.58
CA ALA A 3 24.43 -0.58 2.52
C ALA A 3 24.45 -2.01 1.95
N PHE A 4 25.59 -2.69 2.01
CA PHE A 4 25.77 -4.07 1.56
C PHE A 4 25.12 -5.09 2.51
N GLU A 5 25.13 -4.83 3.81
CA GLU A 5 24.42 -5.66 4.80
C GLU A 5 22.91 -5.50 4.69
N MET A 6 22.42 -4.31 4.29
CA MET A 6 20.98 -4.08 4.02
C MET A 6 20.48 -4.89 2.81
N LEU A 7 21.27 -5.02 1.75
CA LEU A 7 20.91 -5.80 0.57
C LEU A 7 20.81 -7.31 0.84
N ASN A 8 21.63 -7.83 1.77
CA ASN A 8 21.59 -9.24 2.16
C ASN A 8 20.40 -9.60 3.07
N TYR A 9 19.72 -8.60 3.66
CA TYR A 9 18.53 -8.82 4.48
C TYR A 9 17.21 -8.85 3.68
N VAL A 10 17.25 -8.43 2.41
CA VAL A 10 16.09 -8.54 1.50
C VAL A 10 16.07 -9.96 0.95
N ASN A 11 15.30 -10.83 1.58
CA ASN A 11 15.09 -12.18 1.06
C ASN A 11 14.51 -12.09 -0.37
N PRO A 12 15.19 -12.64 -1.41
CA PRO A 12 14.74 -12.59 -2.80
C PRO A 12 13.29 -13.08 -2.99
N MET A 13 12.85 -14.07 -2.22
CA MET A 13 11.46 -14.53 -2.23
C MET A 13 10.48 -13.45 -1.78
N SER A 14 10.85 -12.59 -0.81
CA SER A 14 9.97 -11.51 -0.36
C SER A 14 9.78 -10.42 -1.41
N LEU A 15 10.77 -10.22 -2.27
CA LEU A 15 10.71 -9.31 -3.41
C LEU A 15 9.76 -9.84 -4.49
N MET A 16 9.88 -11.11 -4.86
CA MET A 16 9.00 -11.74 -5.84
C MET A 16 7.53 -11.64 -5.44
N ASP A 17 7.20 -11.91 -4.18
CA ASP A 17 5.81 -11.85 -3.72
C ASP A 17 5.27 -10.41 -3.68
N SER A 18 6.11 -9.43 -3.39
CA SER A 18 5.72 -8.01 -3.50
C SER A 18 5.52 -7.61 -4.97
N CYS A 19 6.29 -8.17 -5.90
CA CYS A 19 6.07 -7.99 -7.34
C CYS A 19 4.73 -8.60 -7.80
N VAL A 20 4.37 -9.78 -7.31
CA VAL A 20 3.05 -10.40 -7.60
C VAL A 20 1.92 -9.48 -7.11
N SER A 21 2.02 -8.95 -5.89
CA SER A 21 1.05 -8.00 -5.37
C SER A 21 1.00 -6.71 -6.20
N TRP A 22 2.16 -6.15 -6.58
CA TRP A 22 2.26 -5.00 -7.47
C TRP A 22 1.58 -5.25 -8.83
N MET A 23 1.80 -6.41 -9.45
CA MET A 23 1.13 -6.81 -10.69
C MET A 23 -0.39 -6.91 -10.50
N GLY A 24 -0.85 -7.46 -9.37
CA GLY A 24 -2.26 -7.52 -9.02
C GLY A 24 -2.91 -6.13 -8.98
N PHE A 25 -2.29 -5.17 -8.31
CA PHE A 25 -2.81 -3.78 -8.27
C PHE A 25 -2.80 -3.11 -9.64
N ASN A 26 -1.77 -3.32 -10.46
CA ASN A 26 -1.76 -2.82 -11.84
C ASN A 26 -2.89 -3.43 -12.68
N THR A 27 -3.17 -4.71 -12.51
CA THR A 27 -4.28 -5.40 -13.22
C THR A 27 -5.62 -4.82 -12.80
N ILE A 28 -5.86 -4.66 -11.49
CA ILE A 28 -7.09 -4.03 -10.96
C ILE A 28 -7.25 -2.61 -11.52
N HIS A 29 -6.20 -1.79 -11.44
CA HIS A 29 -6.22 -0.43 -11.97
C HIS A 29 -6.50 -0.39 -13.47
N THR A 30 -5.85 -1.24 -14.25
CA THR A 30 -6.05 -1.31 -15.71
C THR A 30 -7.49 -1.69 -16.04
N PHE A 31 -8.05 -2.70 -15.34
CA PHE A 31 -9.45 -3.10 -15.51
C PHE A 31 -10.42 -1.97 -15.16
N LEU A 32 -10.20 -1.27 -14.06
CA LEU A 32 -11.01 -0.13 -13.66
C LEU A 32 -10.91 1.03 -14.66
N ASN A 33 -9.75 1.30 -15.22
CA ASN A 33 -9.56 2.32 -16.26
C ASN A 33 -10.33 2.06 -17.56
N LEU A 34 -10.73 0.82 -17.84
CA LEU A 34 -11.63 0.51 -18.95
C LEU A 34 -13.08 0.96 -18.70
N LYS A 35 -13.44 1.20 -17.45
CA LYS A 35 -14.81 1.50 -17.00
C LYS A 35 -15.01 2.91 -16.46
N MET A 36 -13.95 3.57 -16.00
CA MET A 36 -14.03 4.86 -15.34
C MET A 36 -12.76 5.70 -15.57
N GLU A 37 -12.83 6.99 -15.23
CA GLU A 37 -11.68 7.89 -15.30
C GLU A 37 -10.52 7.39 -14.43
N ARG A 38 -9.29 7.63 -14.89
CA ARG A 38 -8.05 7.20 -14.20
C ARG A 38 -7.97 7.62 -12.73
N ASN A 39 -8.36 8.87 -12.40
CA ASN A 39 -8.33 9.34 -11.01
C ASN A 39 -9.30 8.56 -10.13
N MET A 40 -10.45 8.18 -10.69
CA MET A 40 -11.42 7.34 -10.00
C MET A 40 -10.89 5.92 -9.84
N SER A 41 -10.25 5.37 -10.88
CA SER A 41 -9.59 4.06 -10.83
C SER A 41 -8.50 4.00 -9.75
N ASN A 42 -7.67 5.05 -9.65
CA ASN A 42 -6.68 5.17 -8.58
C ASN A 42 -7.35 5.18 -7.20
N ASN A 43 -8.42 5.97 -7.03
CA ASN A 43 -9.14 6.07 -5.77
C ASN A 43 -9.76 4.72 -5.35
N PHE A 44 -10.35 3.98 -6.28
CA PHE A 44 -10.89 2.63 -5.99
C PHE A 44 -9.79 1.61 -5.71
N THR A 45 -8.67 1.67 -6.42
CA THR A 45 -7.51 0.80 -6.16
C THR A 45 -6.94 1.07 -4.76
N ALA A 46 -6.86 2.35 -4.37
CA ALA A 46 -6.43 2.76 -3.04
C ALA A 46 -7.42 2.32 -1.94
N LEU A 47 -8.72 2.46 -2.18
CA LEU A 47 -9.76 1.97 -1.27
C LEU A 47 -9.69 0.45 -1.10
N PHE A 48 -9.49 -0.30 -2.19
CA PHE A 48 -9.30 -1.75 -2.13
C PHE A 48 -8.10 -2.14 -1.27
N HIS A 49 -6.97 -1.43 -1.44
CA HIS A 49 -5.80 -1.63 -0.57
C HIS A 49 -6.12 -1.31 0.89
N ALA A 50 -6.70 -0.15 1.17
CA ALA A 50 -6.99 0.28 2.54
C ALA A 50 -7.93 -0.68 3.28
N CYS A 51 -8.98 -1.18 2.62
CA CYS A 51 -9.87 -2.19 3.17
C CYS A 51 -9.14 -3.53 3.40
N GLY A 52 -8.41 -4.02 2.40
CA GLY A 52 -7.70 -5.29 2.49
C GLY A 52 -6.61 -5.29 3.55
N SER A 53 -5.79 -4.23 3.61
CA SER A 53 -4.74 -4.09 4.61
C SER A 53 -5.28 -3.91 6.02
N SER A 54 -6.37 -3.14 6.21
CA SER A 54 -7.05 -3.02 7.51
C SER A 54 -7.59 -4.35 8.01
N LEU A 55 -8.23 -5.15 7.15
CA LEU A 55 -8.76 -6.47 7.52
C LEU A 55 -7.63 -7.46 7.87
N MET A 56 -6.56 -7.48 7.08
CA MET A 56 -5.39 -8.32 7.37
C MET A 56 -4.68 -7.88 8.66
N ALA A 57 -4.54 -6.57 8.89
CA ALA A 57 -3.95 -6.06 10.11
C ALA A 57 -4.81 -6.39 11.34
N LEU A 58 -6.14 -6.27 11.25
CA LEU A 58 -7.06 -6.68 12.31
C LEU A 58 -6.97 -8.18 12.59
N SER A 59 -6.95 -9.00 11.55
CA SER A 59 -6.75 -10.45 11.67
C SER A 59 -5.43 -10.78 12.37
N TYR A 60 -4.34 -10.10 11.98
CA TYR A 60 -3.05 -10.28 12.64
C TYR A 60 -3.10 -9.87 14.12
N LEU A 61 -3.70 -8.71 14.45
CA LEU A 61 -3.80 -8.22 15.81
C LEU A 61 -4.61 -9.16 16.71
N SER A 62 -5.61 -9.83 16.14
CA SER A 62 -6.48 -10.79 16.86
C SER A 62 -5.82 -12.15 17.06
N THR A 63 -5.06 -12.63 16.06
CA THR A 63 -4.52 -14.00 16.07
C THR A 63 -3.03 -14.07 16.39
N GLN A 64 -2.31 -12.95 16.24
CA GLN A 64 -0.85 -12.82 16.32
C GLN A 64 -0.12 -13.84 15.43
N ASN A 65 -0.74 -14.19 14.30
CA ASN A 65 -0.18 -15.13 13.35
C ASN A 65 0.83 -14.41 12.42
N ASP A 66 2.09 -14.76 12.54
CA ASP A 66 3.20 -14.19 11.76
C ASP A 66 3.00 -14.34 10.25
N GLN A 67 2.35 -15.41 9.80
CA GLN A 67 2.04 -15.59 8.38
C GLN A 67 1.06 -14.54 7.87
N THR A 68 0.05 -14.18 8.68
CA THR A 68 -0.91 -13.10 8.35
C THR A 68 -0.18 -11.77 8.23
N TYR A 69 0.75 -11.47 9.15
CA TYR A 69 1.56 -10.26 9.06
C TYR A 69 2.45 -10.27 7.82
N TYR A 70 3.06 -11.40 7.49
CA TYR A 70 3.88 -11.54 6.31
C TYR A 70 3.10 -11.27 5.00
N ILE A 71 1.86 -11.77 4.92
CA ILE A 71 0.96 -11.50 3.79
C ILE A 71 0.60 -10.00 3.74
N LEU A 72 0.21 -9.40 4.86
CA LEU A 72 -0.07 -7.96 4.97
C LEU A 72 1.10 -7.12 4.48
N LYS A 73 2.31 -7.43 4.95
CA LYS A 73 3.54 -6.75 4.55
C LYS A 73 3.76 -6.77 3.05
N LYS A 74 3.61 -7.95 2.40
CA LYS A 74 3.78 -8.11 0.96
C LYS A 74 2.69 -7.39 0.17
N PHE A 75 1.45 -7.52 0.61
CA PHE A 75 0.30 -6.88 0.01
C PHE A 75 0.46 -5.35 0.00
N SER A 76 0.80 -4.77 1.15
CA SER A 76 0.98 -3.31 1.28
C SER A 76 2.24 -2.81 0.55
N THR A 77 3.35 -3.56 0.59
CA THR A 77 4.55 -3.20 -0.19
C THR A 77 4.25 -3.17 -1.69
N GLY A 78 3.52 -4.16 -2.20
CA GLY A 78 3.11 -4.20 -3.61
C GLY A 78 2.23 -3.00 -4.00
N TYR A 79 1.30 -2.60 -3.13
CA TYR A 79 0.50 -1.40 -3.33
C TYR A 79 1.35 -0.13 -3.30
N PHE A 80 2.23 0.05 -2.34
CA PHE A 80 3.07 1.24 -2.26
C PHE A 80 4.00 1.39 -3.47
N LEU A 81 4.52 0.29 -4.00
CA LEU A 81 5.27 0.29 -5.27
C LEU A 81 4.38 0.69 -6.45
N TYR A 82 3.16 0.14 -6.52
CA TYR A 82 2.17 0.49 -7.54
C TYR A 82 1.85 1.98 -7.49
N ASP A 83 1.46 2.51 -6.32
CA ASP A 83 1.04 3.89 -6.20
C ASP A 83 2.19 4.87 -6.38
N THR A 84 3.39 4.54 -5.89
CA THR A 84 4.62 5.30 -6.16
C THR A 84 4.90 5.40 -7.66
N TYR A 85 4.81 4.28 -8.39
CA TYR A 85 5.02 4.26 -9.85
C TYR A 85 3.99 5.15 -10.57
N HIS A 86 2.70 4.98 -10.26
CA HIS A 86 1.64 5.77 -10.89
C HIS A 86 1.72 7.24 -10.51
N THR A 87 2.00 7.55 -9.26
CA THR A 87 2.22 8.91 -8.79
C THR A 87 3.42 9.53 -9.50
N ALA A 88 4.56 8.86 -9.59
CA ALA A 88 5.75 9.35 -10.27
C ALA A 88 5.51 9.60 -11.77
N LYS A 89 4.80 8.69 -12.44
CA LYS A 89 4.53 8.78 -13.89
C LYS A 89 3.62 9.94 -14.26
N TYR A 90 2.72 10.35 -13.36
CA TYR A 90 1.67 11.32 -13.66
C TYR A 90 1.70 12.57 -12.79
N ILE A 91 2.82 12.78 -12.09
CA ILE A 91 2.99 13.93 -11.20
C ILE A 91 2.96 15.25 -11.97
N LYS A 92 2.14 16.16 -11.45
CA LYS A 92 2.17 17.57 -11.85
C LYS A 92 2.13 18.53 -10.65
N GLN A 93 2.16 18.01 -9.41
CA GLN A 93 1.97 18.85 -8.22
C GLN A 93 3.03 18.54 -7.14
N PRO A 94 3.49 19.56 -6.39
CA PRO A 94 4.47 19.37 -5.30
C PRO A 94 4.03 18.33 -4.25
N LEU A 95 2.72 18.25 -3.97
CA LEU A 95 2.14 17.30 -3.02
C LEU A 95 2.43 15.84 -3.39
N SER A 96 2.60 15.53 -4.67
CA SER A 96 2.91 14.18 -5.14
C SER A 96 4.26 13.66 -4.62
N TYR A 97 5.25 14.54 -4.44
CA TYR A 97 6.54 14.14 -3.84
C TYR A 97 6.38 13.72 -2.39
N MET A 98 5.47 14.35 -1.64
CA MET A 98 5.15 13.96 -0.27
C MET A 98 4.54 12.56 -0.22
N TYR A 99 3.65 12.21 -1.15
CA TYR A 99 3.08 10.85 -1.26
C TYR A 99 4.16 9.81 -1.56
N ILE A 100 5.04 10.08 -2.52
CA ILE A 100 6.16 9.18 -2.84
C ILE A 100 7.05 8.98 -1.61
N TYR A 101 7.44 10.06 -0.95
CA TYR A 101 8.26 9.99 0.26
C TYR A 101 7.55 9.19 1.36
N HIS A 102 6.26 9.44 1.57
CA HIS A 102 5.45 8.70 2.55
C HIS A 102 5.44 7.18 2.25
N HIS A 103 5.21 6.77 1.01
CA HIS A 103 5.18 5.36 0.63
C HIS A 103 6.54 4.69 0.78
N LEU A 104 7.62 5.36 0.39
CA LEU A 104 8.97 4.85 0.55
C LEU A 104 9.34 4.71 2.04
N ALA A 105 9.04 5.74 2.85
CA ALA A 105 9.29 5.71 4.29
C ALA A 105 8.46 4.63 4.99
N THR A 106 7.18 4.46 4.62
CA THR A 106 6.31 3.43 5.17
C THR A 106 6.81 2.03 4.79
N THR A 107 7.19 1.82 3.53
CA THR A 107 7.77 0.56 3.06
C THR A 107 9.04 0.24 3.85
N TYR A 108 9.94 1.20 3.98
CA TYR A 108 11.16 1.04 4.77
C TYR A 108 10.84 0.66 6.24
N TYR A 109 9.91 1.39 6.87
CA TYR A 109 9.51 1.14 8.26
C TYR A 109 8.95 -0.27 8.47
N ILE A 110 8.06 -0.72 7.59
CA ILE A 110 7.45 -2.06 7.66
C ILE A 110 8.54 -3.16 7.55
N HIS A 111 9.57 -2.94 6.75
CA HIS A 111 10.62 -3.91 6.54
C HIS A 111 11.69 -3.93 7.63
N GLN A 112 11.95 -2.79 8.26
CA GLN A 112 13.02 -2.67 9.27
C GLN A 112 12.55 -2.91 10.71
N ASN A 113 11.26 -2.82 10.98
CA ASN A 113 10.78 -2.90 12.35
C ASN A 113 10.57 -4.36 12.79
N PRO A 114 11.37 -4.86 13.76
CA PRO A 114 11.19 -6.21 14.31
C PRO A 114 9.96 -6.32 15.23
N LYS A 115 9.42 -5.19 15.71
CA LYS A 115 8.26 -5.16 16.59
C LYS A 115 6.97 -5.23 15.80
N ILE A 116 6.71 -6.39 15.28
CA ILE A 116 5.64 -6.73 14.36
C ILE A 116 4.26 -6.25 14.87
N TYR A 117 3.98 -6.43 16.17
CA TYR A 117 2.69 -6.04 16.76
C TYR A 117 2.42 -4.53 16.65
N LYS A 118 3.38 -3.67 17.01
CA LYS A 118 3.23 -2.22 16.88
C LYS A 118 3.08 -1.79 15.43
N THR A 119 3.80 -2.43 14.53
CA THR A 119 3.68 -2.16 13.09
C THR A 119 2.29 -2.55 12.58
N GLY A 120 1.75 -3.69 13.03
CA GLY A 120 0.38 -4.10 12.73
C GLY A 120 -0.67 -3.08 13.21
N GLN A 121 -0.52 -2.55 14.43
CA GLN A 121 -1.40 -1.49 14.95
C GLN A 121 -1.32 -0.22 14.11
N ILE A 122 -0.11 0.26 13.80
CA ILE A 122 0.08 1.46 12.98
C ILE A 122 -0.55 1.27 11.60
N MET A 123 -0.31 0.13 10.95
CA MET A 123 -0.91 -0.20 9.66
C MET A 123 -2.43 -0.21 9.73
N PHE A 124 -3.01 -0.84 10.77
CA PHE A 124 -4.45 -0.87 10.95
C PHE A 124 -5.06 0.52 11.04
N PHE A 125 -4.57 1.36 11.95
CA PHE A 125 -5.13 2.70 12.14
C PHE A 125 -4.86 3.64 10.95
N ALA A 126 -3.69 3.56 10.33
CA ALA A 126 -3.36 4.37 9.18
C ALA A 126 -4.29 4.07 8.01
N GLU A 127 -4.48 2.79 7.67
CA GLU A 127 -5.31 2.42 6.54
C GLU A 127 -6.80 2.59 6.82
N LEU A 128 -7.25 2.28 8.04
CA LEU A 128 -8.64 2.51 8.45
C LEU A 128 -9.02 3.99 8.35
N SER A 129 -8.10 4.90 8.72
CA SER A 129 -8.34 6.36 8.64
C SER A 129 -8.43 6.87 7.20
N ASN A 130 -7.85 6.15 6.23
CA ASN A 130 -7.91 6.52 4.81
C ASN A 130 -9.24 6.17 4.15
N ILE A 131 -9.96 5.15 4.64
CA ILE A 131 -11.22 4.69 4.03
C ILE A 131 -12.26 5.81 3.88
N PRO A 132 -12.57 6.62 4.92
CA PRO A 132 -13.52 7.73 4.77
C PRO A 132 -13.11 8.75 3.71
N SER A 133 -11.81 9.06 3.57
CA SER A 133 -11.35 10.05 2.58
C SER A 133 -11.57 9.59 1.14
N TYR A 134 -11.50 8.28 0.86
CA TYR A 134 -11.82 7.75 -0.47
C TYR A 134 -13.31 7.88 -0.80
N PHE A 135 -14.21 7.69 0.18
CA PHE A 135 -15.64 7.94 -0.02
C PHE A 135 -15.93 9.42 -0.23
N VAL A 136 -15.32 10.31 0.56
CA VAL A 136 -15.47 11.76 0.37
C VAL A 136 -15.01 12.17 -1.03
N TYR A 137 -13.86 11.68 -1.49
CA TYR A 137 -13.40 11.94 -2.86
C TYR A 137 -14.41 11.47 -3.91
N TYR A 138 -14.94 10.26 -3.76
CA TYR A 138 -15.96 9.71 -4.67
C TYR A 138 -17.21 10.60 -4.75
N TYR A 139 -17.74 11.00 -3.59
CA TYR A 139 -18.93 11.86 -3.55
C TYR A 139 -18.66 13.23 -4.16
N LEU A 140 -17.58 13.89 -3.81
CA LEU A 140 -17.23 15.19 -4.36
C LEU A 140 -17.02 15.17 -5.88
N LYS A 141 -16.52 14.08 -6.42
CA LYS A 141 -16.32 13.93 -7.86
C LYS A 141 -17.64 13.72 -8.63
N ASN A 142 -18.60 13.04 -8.02
CA ASN A 142 -19.89 12.71 -8.66
C ASN A 142 -21.03 13.71 -8.35
N SER A 143 -20.83 14.65 -7.43
CA SER A 143 -21.82 15.68 -7.08
C SER A 143 -21.78 16.91 -7.99
N LYS A 144 -21.04 16.86 -9.08
CA LYS A 144 -20.97 17.87 -10.14
C LYS A 144 -21.69 17.38 -11.38
#